data_0ca8cd247b325249eaa687dbdc4c83fc
#
_entry.id   0ca8cd247b325249eaa687dbdc4c83fc
#
_cell.length_a   1.000
_cell.length_b   1.000
_cell.length_c   1.000
_cell.angle_alpha   90.00
_cell.angle_beta   90.00
_cell.angle_gamma   90.00
#
_symmetry.space_group_name_H-M   'P 1'
#
loop_
_entity.id
_entity.type
_entity.pdbx_description
1 polymer ?
#
loop_
_entity_poly.entity_id
_entity_poly.type
_entity_poly.pdbx_seq_one_letter_code
_entity_poly.pdbx_strand_id
1 'polypeptide(L)'
;MLWPNGSLSEWKQERFAALSDLLNSGVRAVRETSPKSKIMFHLETGGDAAKTRGWFKNMFAAGLTRPDGIGLSYYSQWSGPISNLEDTLRVVSGEFGLPVAVAETAYPNSSATNPKPLLDPARSRLQGFAFSASGQAAYATKISNVLRTVAGSRAIGVWWWEVFSPNAKRATITLGPSALVYSSLVTGDGKANPAMVALGKASR
;
A
#
# COMPACT_ATOMS: atom_id res chain seq x y z
N MET A 1 -8.20 -9.27 -9.00
CA MET A 1 -9.01 -8.96 -7.80
C MET A 1 -9.90 -10.16 -7.54
N LEU A 2 -9.59 -10.93 -6.51
CA LEU A 2 -10.31 -12.17 -6.17
C LEU A 2 -11.47 -11.86 -5.22
N TRP A 3 -12.34 -10.95 -5.62
CA TRP A 3 -13.55 -10.62 -4.89
C TRP A 3 -14.77 -11.19 -5.58
N PRO A 4 -15.18 -12.38 -5.27
CA PRO A 4 -16.60 -12.62 -5.27
C PRO A 4 -17.05 -13.08 -3.88
N ASN A 5 -18.00 -12.38 -3.34
CA ASN A 5 -18.92 -12.91 -2.34
C ASN A 5 -18.34 -13.17 -0.95
N GLY A 6 -18.40 -12.19 -0.10
CA GLY A 6 -18.37 -12.40 1.33
C GLY A 6 -17.10 -11.87 2.02
N SER A 7 -17.25 -11.58 3.29
CA SER A 7 -16.18 -11.22 4.22
C SER A 7 -15.18 -12.37 4.34
N LEU A 8 -13.90 -12.07 4.54
CA LEU A 8 -12.86 -13.09 4.85
C LEU A 8 -13.27 -13.99 6.03
N SER A 9 -14.11 -13.51 6.95
CA SER A 9 -14.67 -14.29 8.05
C SER A 9 -15.63 -15.39 7.60
N GLU A 10 -16.17 -15.31 6.38
CA GLU A 10 -17.08 -16.30 5.80
C GLU A 10 -16.37 -17.34 4.94
N TRP A 11 -15.05 -17.19 4.76
CA TRP A 11 -14.28 -18.14 3.97
C TRP A 11 -14.10 -19.45 4.73
N LYS A 12 -14.53 -20.54 4.11
CA LYS A 12 -14.27 -21.89 4.58
C LYS A 12 -12.83 -22.30 4.28
N GLN A 13 -12.35 -23.29 5.02
CA GLN A 13 -10.97 -23.81 4.89
C GLN A 13 -10.61 -24.22 3.46
N GLU A 14 -11.57 -24.77 2.72
CA GLU A 14 -11.35 -25.19 1.32
C GLU A 14 -10.98 -24.04 0.38
N ARG A 15 -11.51 -22.83 0.63
CA ARG A 15 -11.15 -21.63 -0.17
C ARG A 15 -9.72 -21.19 0.09
N PHE A 16 -9.28 -21.25 1.33
CA PHE A 16 -7.88 -20.95 1.66
C PHE A 16 -6.94 -21.98 1.06
N ALA A 17 -7.28 -23.27 1.06
CA ALA A 17 -6.49 -24.31 0.43
C ALA A 17 -6.36 -24.08 -1.08
N ALA A 18 -7.49 -23.90 -1.78
CA ALA A 18 -7.49 -23.64 -3.22
C ALA A 18 -6.69 -22.39 -3.61
N LEU A 19 -6.81 -21.30 -2.83
CA LEU A 19 -6.03 -20.09 -3.06
C LEU A 19 -4.54 -20.32 -2.77
N SER A 20 -4.20 -21.07 -1.72
CA SER A 20 -2.81 -21.41 -1.41
C SER A 20 -2.17 -22.22 -2.53
N ASP A 21 -2.86 -23.21 -3.10
CA ASP A 21 -2.39 -24.00 -4.23
C ASP A 21 -2.13 -23.15 -5.47
N LEU A 22 -3.05 -22.22 -5.76
CA LEU A 22 -2.89 -21.28 -6.87
C LEU A 22 -1.67 -20.38 -6.68
N LEU A 23 -1.53 -19.76 -5.52
CA LEU A 23 -0.40 -18.88 -5.20
C LEU A 23 0.92 -19.64 -5.17
N ASN A 24 0.94 -20.85 -4.62
CA ASN A 24 2.11 -21.72 -4.61
C ASN A 24 2.54 -22.12 -6.03
N SER A 25 1.61 -22.25 -6.96
CA SER A 25 1.94 -22.50 -8.37
C SER A 25 2.68 -21.31 -8.98
N GLY A 26 2.23 -20.08 -8.68
CA GLY A 26 2.96 -18.85 -9.06
C GLY A 26 4.34 -18.77 -8.41
N VAL A 27 4.43 -19.09 -7.12
CA VAL A 27 5.72 -19.10 -6.39
C VAL A 27 6.70 -20.07 -7.05
N ARG A 28 6.26 -21.29 -7.37
CA ARG A 28 7.11 -22.29 -8.07
C ARG A 28 7.60 -21.76 -9.42
N ALA A 29 6.69 -21.24 -10.25
CA ALA A 29 7.05 -20.70 -11.56
C ALA A 29 8.11 -19.58 -11.46
N VAL A 30 7.97 -18.64 -10.49
CA VAL A 30 8.98 -17.60 -10.26
C VAL A 30 10.31 -18.20 -9.81
N ARG A 31 10.30 -19.17 -8.89
CA ARG A 31 11.55 -19.80 -8.40
C ARG A 31 12.28 -20.57 -9.49
N GLU A 32 11.54 -21.19 -10.42
CA GLU A 32 12.11 -21.93 -11.57
C GLU A 32 12.69 -20.99 -12.62
N THR A 33 11.98 -19.91 -12.94
CA THR A 33 12.38 -19.00 -14.03
C THR A 33 13.29 -17.87 -13.58
N SER A 34 13.15 -17.42 -12.34
CA SER A 34 13.92 -16.31 -11.77
C SER A 34 14.23 -16.54 -10.28
N PRO A 35 15.11 -17.49 -9.95
CA PRO A 35 15.35 -17.94 -8.58
C PRO A 35 15.88 -16.86 -7.62
N LYS A 36 16.46 -15.78 -8.16
CA LYS A 36 16.96 -14.64 -7.38
C LYS A 36 15.87 -13.60 -7.08
N SER A 37 14.73 -13.64 -7.76
CA SER A 37 13.63 -12.69 -7.54
C SER A 37 13.03 -12.87 -6.15
N LYS A 38 12.75 -11.74 -5.52
CA LYS A 38 12.03 -11.72 -4.24
C LYS A 38 10.52 -11.76 -4.51
N ILE A 39 9.81 -12.55 -3.73
CA ILE A 39 8.35 -12.70 -3.82
C ILE A 39 7.69 -11.98 -2.65
N MET A 40 6.76 -11.11 -2.95
CA MET A 40 5.97 -10.39 -1.96
C MET A 40 4.48 -10.64 -2.21
N PHE A 41 3.75 -11.02 -1.18
CA PHE A 41 2.29 -11.02 -1.24
C PHE A 41 1.77 -9.67 -0.80
N HIS A 42 0.84 -9.13 -1.56
CA HIS A 42 0.30 -7.79 -1.38
C HIS A 42 -1.17 -7.85 -0.98
N LEU A 43 -1.53 -7.16 0.12
CA LEU A 43 -2.90 -6.99 0.61
C LEU A 43 -3.27 -5.52 0.71
N GLU A 44 -4.55 -5.22 0.46
CA GLU A 44 -5.12 -3.88 0.65
C GLU A 44 -5.41 -3.53 2.12
N THR A 45 -5.20 -4.45 3.02
CA THR A 45 -5.61 -4.35 4.44
C THR A 45 -4.59 -3.68 5.36
N GLY A 46 -3.77 -2.76 4.83
CA GLY A 46 -2.73 -2.06 5.61
C GLY A 46 -3.24 -1.23 6.80
N GLY A 47 -4.52 -0.91 6.85
CA GLY A 47 -5.16 -0.26 7.99
C GLY A 47 -6.02 -1.19 8.84
N ASP A 48 -5.92 -2.50 8.68
CA ASP A 48 -6.72 -3.48 9.42
C ASP A 48 -5.86 -4.68 9.85
N ALA A 49 -5.27 -4.55 11.03
CA ALA A 49 -4.38 -5.57 11.60
C ALA A 49 -5.08 -6.92 11.80
N ALA A 50 -6.38 -6.92 12.13
CA ALA A 50 -7.14 -8.15 12.37
C ALA A 50 -7.35 -8.92 11.06
N LYS A 51 -7.76 -8.22 9.98
CA LYS A 51 -7.92 -8.84 8.66
C LYS A 51 -6.59 -9.33 8.11
N THR A 52 -5.52 -8.52 8.18
CA THR A 52 -4.19 -8.93 7.73
C THR A 52 -3.71 -10.17 8.47
N ARG A 53 -3.83 -10.18 9.82
CA ARG A 53 -3.49 -11.35 10.65
C ARG A 53 -4.30 -12.58 10.26
N GLY A 54 -5.62 -12.43 10.15
CA GLY A 54 -6.53 -13.53 9.82
C GLY A 54 -6.22 -14.15 8.48
N TRP A 55 -5.97 -13.31 7.46
CA TRP A 55 -5.63 -13.78 6.13
C TRP A 55 -4.34 -14.61 6.13
N PHE A 56 -3.25 -14.07 6.67
CA PHE A 56 -1.97 -14.78 6.67
C PHE A 56 -2.00 -16.04 7.56
N LYS A 57 -2.65 -16.01 8.72
CA LYS A 57 -2.81 -17.21 9.55
C LYS A 57 -3.49 -18.34 8.79
N ASN A 58 -4.63 -18.04 8.15
CA ASN A 58 -5.39 -19.05 7.41
C ASN A 58 -4.63 -19.55 6.17
N MET A 59 -3.96 -18.64 5.44
CA MET A 59 -3.18 -19.02 4.26
C MET A 59 -1.97 -19.89 4.62
N PHE A 60 -1.23 -19.55 5.69
CA PHE A 60 -0.12 -20.37 6.14
C PHE A 60 -0.58 -21.72 6.70
N ALA A 61 -1.72 -21.75 7.42
CA ALA A 61 -2.33 -23.01 7.87
C ALA A 61 -2.80 -23.89 6.70
N ALA A 62 -3.18 -23.27 5.59
CA ALA A 62 -3.56 -23.95 4.35
C ALA A 62 -2.36 -24.30 3.44
N GLY A 63 -1.13 -24.15 3.92
CA GLY A 63 0.08 -24.56 3.20
C GLY A 63 0.66 -23.52 2.25
N LEU A 64 0.28 -22.24 2.36
CA LEU A 64 0.92 -21.18 1.56
C LEU A 64 2.40 -21.10 1.88
N THR A 65 3.23 -21.17 0.85
CA THR A 65 4.67 -20.95 0.96
C THR A 65 4.95 -19.54 1.48
N ARG A 66 5.82 -19.43 2.49
CA ARG A 66 6.17 -18.11 3.05
C ARG A 66 6.87 -17.24 1.99
N PRO A 67 6.41 -16.00 1.79
CA PRO A 67 7.05 -15.08 0.86
C PRO A 67 8.35 -14.50 1.43
N ASP A 68 9.12 -13.81 0.59
CA ASP A 68 10.27 -13.01 1.04
C ASP A 68 9.85 -11.72 1.77
N GLY A 69 8.60 -11.29 1.59
CA GLY A 69 8.03 -10.12 2.27
C GLY A 69 6.53 -9.96 2.06
N ILE A 70 5.95 -9.01 2.75
CA ILE A 70 4.53 -8.64 2.65
C ILE A 70 4.43 -7.18 2.22
N GLY A 71 3.61 -6.92 1.21
CA GLY A 71 3.21 -5.58 0.78
C GLY A 71 1.83 -5.23 1.32
N LEU A 72 1.67 -3.98 1.75
CA LEU A 72 0.41 -3.48 2.26
C LEU A 72 0.01 -2.20 1.51
N SER A 73 -1.23 -2.12 1.03
CA SER A 73 -1.80 -0.84 0.62
C SER A 73 -2.29 -0.09 1.85
N TYR A 74 -1.89 1.16 1.99
CA TYR A 74 -2.40 2.04 3.03
C TYR A 74 -2.73 3.41 2.45
N TYR A 75 -4.00 3.75 2.50
CA TYR A 75 -4.50 5.07 2.11
C TYR A 75 -5.32 5.65 3.27
N SER A 76 -4.90 6.78 3.81
CA SER A 76 -5.53 7.41 4.97
C SER A 76 -7.04 7.60 4.81
N GLN A 77 -7.51 7.75 3.58
CA GLN A 77 -8.93 7.92 3.26
C GLN A 77 -9.78 6.69 3.59
N TRP A 78 -9.23 5.47 3.37
CA TRP A 78 -9.97 4.22 3.52
C TRP A 78 -9.47 3.37 4.68
N SER A 79 -8.18 3.49 4.97
CA SER A 79 -7.50 2.67 5.97
C SER A 79 -7.54 3.25 7.38
N GLY A 80 -8.11 4.45 7.55
CA GLY A 80 -8.18 5.14 8.83
C GLY A 80 -6.87 5.79 9.26
N PRO A 81 -6.69 6.09 10.55
CA PRO A 81 -5.52 6.79 11.06
C PRO A 81 -4.23 5.98 10.91
N ILE A 82 -3.09 6.67 10.93
CA ILE A 82 -1.75 6.05 10.78
C ILE A 82 -1.47 5.01 11.88
N SER A 83 -2.07 5.15 13.05
CA SER A 83 -2.01 4.11 14.10
C SER A 83 -2.49 2.75 13.64
N ASN A 84 -3.49 2.70 12.75
CA ASN A 84 -3.96 1.43 12.17
C ASN A 84 -2.86 0.76 11.32
N LEU A 85 -2.10 1.56 10.56
CA LEU A 85 -0.94 1.06 9.82
C LEU A 85 0.13 0.55 10.80
N GLU A 86 0.40 1.30 11.88
CA GLU A 86 1.37 0.88 12.90
C GLU A 86 1.02 -0.48 13.50
N ASP A 87 -0.26 -0.70 13.82
CA ASP A 87 -0.73 -1.98 14.37
C ASP A 87 -0.59 -3.11 13.35
N THR A 88 -0.90 -2.85 12.08
CA THR A 88 -0.73 -3.85 11.02
C THR A 88 0.75 -4.19 10.78
N LEU A 89 1.62 -3.20 10.80
CA LEU A 89 3.07 -3.41 10.68
C LEU A 89 3.63 -4.24 11.84
N ARG A 90 3.15 -4.02 13.09
CA ARG A 90 3.53 -4.84 14.25
C ARG A 90 3.13 -6.31 14.07
N VAL A 91 1.94 -6.57 13.52
CA VAL A 91 1.52 -7.94 13.21
C VAL A 91 2.45 -8.58 12.20
N VAL A 92 2.73 -7.91 11.08
CA VAL A 92 3.53 -8.49 9.99
C VAL A 92 4.98 -8.69 10.42
N SER A 93 5.62 -7.66 10.96
CA SER A 93 7.05 -7.70 11.32
C SER A 93 7.29 -8.45 12.63
N GLY A 94 6.37 -8.37 13.59
CA GLY A 94 6.50 -9.00 14.89
C GLY A 94 6.00 -10.44 14.92
N GLU A 95 4.70 -10.65 14.66
CA GLU A 95 4.08 -11.98 14.78
C GLU A 95 4.51 -12.93 13.66
N PHE A 96 4.59 -12.46 12.41
CA PHE A 96 5.01 -13.30 11.29
C PHE A 96 6.52 -13.25 11.04
N GLY A 97 7.24 -12.27 11.58
CA GLY A 97 8.67 -12.13 11.41
C GLY A 97 9.10 -11.86 9.95
N LEU A 98 8.19 -11.35 9.11
CA LEU A 98 8.44 -11.13 7.69
C LEU A 98 8.85 -9.68 7.39
N PRO A 99 9.72 -9.46 6.40
CA PRO A 99 9.94 -8.14 5.83
C PRO A 99 8.63 -7.54 5.31
N VAL A 100 8.46 -6.22 5.47
CA VAL A 100 7.22 -5.54 5.10
C VAL A 100 7.48 -4.24 4.35
N ALA A 101 6.62 -3.97 3.38
CA ALA A 101 6.56 -2.73 2.63
C ALA A 101 5.19 -2.08 2.74
N VAL A 102 5.13 -0.76 2.66
CA VAL A 102 3.92 -0.07 2.23
C VAL A 102 3.97 -0.05 0.70
N ALA A 103 3.32 -1.03 0.07
CA ALA A 103 3.40 -1.28 -1.37
C ALA A 103 2.51 -0.36 -2.20
N GLU A 104 1.55 0.29 -1.54
CA GLU A 104 0.75 1.36 -2.14
C GLU A 104 0.40 2.40 -1.09
N THR A 105 0.63 3.65 -1.43
CA THR A 105 0.10 4.80 -0.70
C THR A 105 0.08 6.02 -1.61
N ALA A 106 -0.78 6.97 -1.30
CA ALA A 106 -0.77 8.31 -1.90
C ALA A 106 -1.41 9.30 -0.95
N TYR A 107 -1.15 10.58 -1.18
CA TYR A 107 -1.75 11.68 -0.43
C TYR A 107 -1.92 12.90 -1.34
N PRO A 108 -3.02 13.66 -1.24
CA PRO A 108 -3.23 14.83 -2.08
C PRO A 108 -2.18 15.93 -1.85
N ASN A 109 -1.71 16.51 -2.95
CA ASN A 109 -0.82 17.67 -2.96
C ASN A 109 -1.58 19.00 -3.19
N SER A 110 -2.90 18.93 -3.29
CA SER A 110 -3.79 20.06 -3.54
C SER A 110 -5.15 19.83 -2.91
N SER A 111 -5.82 20.90 -2.51
CA SER A 111 -7.21 20.89 -2.05
C SER A 111 -8.23 21.03 -3.18
N ALA A 112 -7.79 21.05 -4.43
CA ALA A 112 -8.68 21.16 -5.59
C ALA A 112 -9.62 19.95 -5.70
N THR A 113 -10.86 20.22 -6.09
CA THR A 113 -11.93 19.22 -6.21
C THR A 113 -12.49 19.10 -7.63
N ASN A 114 -11.93 19.83 -8.58
CA ASN A 114 -12.33 19.77 -10.00
C ASN A 114 -11.09 19.57 -10.88
N PRO A 115 -10.98 18.42 -11.58
CA PRO A 115 -11.87 17.27 -11.53
C PRO A 115 -11.88 16.62 -10.13
N LYS A 116 -13.00 15.95 -9.79
CA LYS A 116 -13.15 15.29 -8.49
C LYS A 116 -12.06 14.22 -8.31
N PRO A 117 -11.19 14.33 -7.30
CA PRO A 117 -10.14 13.36 -7.08
C PRO A 117 -10.69 12.07 -6.44
N LEU A 118 -10.01 10.94 -6.68
CA LEU A 118 -10.28 9.69 -5.99
C LEU A 118 -9.93 9.80 -4.49
N LEU A 119 -8.81 10.45 -4.17
CA LEU A 119 -8.45 10.80 -2.79
C LEU A 119 -9.11 12.13 -2.42
N ASP A 120 -10.22 12.04 -1.71
CA ASP A 120 -11.00 13.20 -1.28
C ASP A 120 -10.26 13.94 -0.15
N PRO A 121 -9.87 15.21 -0.35
CA PRO A 121 -9.21 16.00 0.67
C PRO A 121 -9.97 16.04 2.00
N ALA A 122 -11.29 16.10 1.97
CA ALA A 122 -12.09 16.14 3.19
C ALA A 122 -11.89 14.91 4.07
N ARG A 123 -11.77 13.72 3.48
CA ARG A 123 -11.50 12.46 4.20
C ARG A 123 -10.05 12.37 4.66
N SER A 124 -9.12 12.80 3.82
CA SER A 124 -7.68 12.73 4.15
C SER A 124 -7.27 13.65 5.30
N ARG A 125 -8.08 14.63 5.67
CA ARG A 125 -7.85 15.50 6.85
C ARG A 125 -7.68 14.76 8.17
N LEU A 126 -8.17 13.55 8.25
CA LEU A 126 -7.99 12.70 9.43
C LEU A 126 -6.52 12.51 9.84
N GLN A 127 -5.57 12.80 8.96
CA GLN A 127 -4.13 12.66 9.24
C GLN A 127 -3.44 13.95 9.73
N GLY A 128 -4.11 15.08 9.72
CA GLY A 128 -3.55 16.36 10.18
C GLY A 128 -2.49 16.97 9.26
N PHE A 129 -2.38 16.50 8.00
CA PHE A 129 -1.49 17.07 6.99
C PHE A 129 -2.26 18.01 6.05
N ALA A 130 -1.62 19.10 5.66
CA ALA A 130 -2.20 20.04 4.70
C ALA A 130 -2.30 19.40 3.30
N PHE A 131 -3.33 19.79 2.52
CA PHE A 131 -3.46 19.42 1.11
C PHE A 131 -2.64 20.34 0.25
N SER A 132 -1.34 20.15 0.29
CA SER A 132 -0.32 20.93 -0.40
C SER A 132 0.89 20.05 -0.68
N ALA A 133 1.81 20.50 -1.52
CA ALA A 133 3.05 19.79 -1.80
C ALA A 133 3.87 19.55 -0.52
N SER A 134 3.90 20.50 0.41
CA SER A 134 4.59 20.35 1.71
C SER A 134 3.89 19.37 2.64
N GLY A 135 2.56 19.39 2.68
CA GLY A 135 1.77 18.45 3.48
C GLY A 135 1.86 17.01 2.94
N GLN A 136 1.87 16.85 1.62
CA GLN A 136 2.14 15.56 0.97
C GLN A 136 3.54 15.03 1.36
N ALA A 137 4.56 15.90 1.36
CA ALA A 137 5.91 15.54 1.78
C ALA A 137 5.97 15.13 3.26
N ALA A 138 5.27 15.86 4.13
CA ALA A 138 5.17 15.53 5.55
C ALA A 138 4.48 14.17 5.77
N TYR A 139 3.41 13.88 5.04
CA TYR A 139 2.75 12.57 5.05
C TYR A 139 3.71 11.45 4.59
N ALA A 140 4.39 11.63 3.46
CA ALA A 140 5.36 10.66 2.94
C ALA A 140 6.48 10.37 3.95
N THR A 141 7.00 11.42 4.60
CA THR A 141 7.99 11.32 5.68
C THR A 141 7.42 10.53 6.86
N LYS A 142 6.20 10.83 7.30
CA LYS A 142 5.56 10.16 8.44
C LYS A 142 5.37 8.67 8.17
N ILE A 143 4.84 8.28 7.00
CA ILE A 143 4.65 6.87 6.61
C ILE A 143 5.98 6.13 6.59
N SER A 144 7.02 6.72 6.00
CA SER A 144 8.36 6.13 5.94
C SER A 144 8.96 5.94 7.33
N ASN A 145 8.79 6.93 8.22
CA ASN A 145 9.28 6.84 9.59
C ASN A 145 8.54 5.77 10.38
N VAL A 146 7.23 5.70 10.26
CA VAL A 146 6.40 4.65 10.90
C VAL A 146 6.86 3.28 10.48
N LEU A 147 7.01 3.05 9.16
CA LEU A 147 7.49 1.77 8.66
C LEU A 147 8.84 1.40 9.26
N ARG A 148 9.82 2.30 9.26
CA ARG A 148 11.16 2.04 9.82
C ARG A 148 11.14 1.83 11.33
N THR A 149 10.38 2.65 12.07
CA THR A 149 10.32 2.56 13.53
C THR A 149 9.66 1.26 13.99
N VAL A 150 8.59 0.83 13.30
CA VAL A 150 7.84 -0.36 13.70
C VAL A 150 8.47 -1.65 13.18
N ALA A 151 8.87 -1.67 11.92
CA ALA A 151 9.42 -2.87 11.30
C ALA A 151 10.95 -3.01 11.47
N GLY A 152 11.67 -1.94 11.81
CA GLY A 152 13.11 -1.96 12.01
C GLY A 152 13.86 -2.49 10.78
N SER A 153 14.73 -3.46 10.97
CA SER A 153 15.49 -4.12 9.91
C SER A 153 14.62 -4.92 8.91
N ARG A 154 13.34 -5.11 9.20
CA ARG A 154 12.38 -5.74 8.28
C ARG A 154 11.66 -4.75 7.39
N ALA A 155 11.88 -3.45 7.53
CA ALA A 155 11.32 -2.44 6.64
C ALA A 155 11.95 -2.55 5.24
N ILE A 156 11.10 -2.75 4.22
CA ILE A 156 11.56 -2.82 2.83
C ILE A 156 11.52 -1.42 2.21
N GLY A 157 10.39 -0.73 2.25
CA GLY A 157 10.23 0.60 1.65
C GLY A 157 8.77 1.01 1.48
N VAL A 158 8.59 2.20 0.91
CA VAL A 158 7.29 2.78 0.59
C VAL A 158 7.22 3.02 -0.90
N TRP A 159 6.17 2.51 -1.56
CA TRP A 159 5.87 2.76 -2.97
C TRP A 159 4.71 3.73 -3.08
N TRP A 160 4.93 4.78 -3.84
CA TRP A 160 3.90 5.76 -4.12
C TRP A 160 3.07 5.35 -5.33
N TRP A 161 1.76 5.35 -5.16
CA TRP A 161 0.85 5.03 -6.25
C TRP A 161 0.72 6.24 -7.19
N GLU A 162 0.89 6.00 -8.49
CA GLU A 162 0.84 7.03 -9.55
C GLU A 162 1.80 8.21 -9.33
N VAL A 163 3.10 7.91 -9.40
CA VAL A 163 4.18 8.93 -9.34
C VAL A 163 3.98 10.03 -10.38
N PHE A 164 3.48 9.66 -11.56
CA PHE A 164 3.19 10.56 -12.67
C PHE A 164 1.68 10.58 -12.91
N SER A 165 1.00 11.65 -12.49
CA SER A 165 -0.36 11.90 -12.93
C SER A 165 -0.29 12.93 -14.05
N PRO A 166 -0.64 12.57 -15.30
CA PRO A 166 -0.71 13.54 -16.36
C PRO A 166 -1.71 14.64 -16.00
N ASN A 167 -1.49 15.86 -16.50
CA ASN A 167 -2.36 17.03 -16.32
C ASN A 167 -3.82 16.62 -16.15
N ALA A 168 -4.52 17.22 -15.20
CA ALA A 168 -5.91 16.93 -14.87
C ALA A 168 -6.84 16.84 -16.11
N LYS A 169 -6.53 17.59 -17.19
CA LYS A 169 -7.22 17.50 -18.47
C LYS A 169 -6.98 16.18 -19.24
N ARG A 170 -5.83 15.52 -19.05
CA ARG A 170 -5.49 14.24 -19.71
C ARG A 170 -5.90 13.04 -18.88
N ALA A 171 -5.88 13.14 -17.56
CA ALA A 171 -6.31 12.06 -16.66
C ALA A 171 -7.79 11.70 -16.86
N THR A 172 -8.62 12.68 -17.23
CA THR A 172 -10.05 12.50 -17.54
C THR A 172 -10.29 11.57 -18.75
N ILE A 173 -9.32 11.44 -19.64
CA ILE A 173 -9.48 10.65 -20.88
C ILE A 173 -9.11 9.18 -20.66
N THR A 174 -8.18 8.88 -19.75
CA THR A 174 -7.59 7.54 -19.64
C THR A 174 -8.14 6.71 -18.47
N LEU A 175 -8.56 7.33 -17.38
CA LEU A 175 -8.95 6.63 -16.16
C LEU A 175 -10.32 7.06 -15.59
N GLY A 176 -11.05 7.90 -16.31
CA GLY A 176 -12.32 8.46 -15.84
C GLY A 176 -12.13 9.58 -14.79
N PRO A 177 -13.26 10.14 -14.28
CA PRO A 177 -13.24 11.34 -13.43
C PRO A 177 -12.69 11.12 -12.00
N SER A 178 -12.23 9.91 -11.69
CA SER A 178 -11.77 9.51 -10.33
C SER A 178 -10.27 9.24 -10.25
N ALA A 179 -9.47 9.75 -11.19
CA ALA A 179 -8.02 9.57 -11.17
C ALA A 179 -7.36 10.23 -9.95
N LEU A 180 -6.18 9.75 -9.55
CA LEU A 180 -5.37 10.34 -8.48
C LEU A 180 -4.71 11.67 -8.92
N VAL A 181 -5.48 12.54 -9.54
CA VAL A 181 -5.01 13.76 -10.23
C VAL A 181 -4.23 14.73 -9.36
N TYR A 182 -4.44 14.72 -8.07
CA TYR A 182 -3.77 15.61 -7.13
C TYR A 182 -2.81 14.90 -6.18
N SER A 183 -2.35 13.71 -6.54
CA SER A 183 -1.42 12.93 -5.69
C SER A 183 -0.08 12.64 -6.34
N SER A 184 0.18 13.16 -7.53
CA SER A 184 1.45 13.02 -8.25
C SER A 184 2.65 13.50 -7.44
N LEU A 185 3.77 12.80 -7.60
CA LEU A 185 5.09 13.21 -7.11
C LEU A 185 5.86 14.10 -8.10
N VAL A 186 5.31 14.31 -9.28
CA VAL A 186 5.87 15.15 -10.34
C VAL A 186 4.88 16.23 -10.69
N THR A 187 5.34 17.47 -10.74
CA THR A 187 4.52 18.63 -11.13
C THR A 187 4.22 18.64 -12.61
N GLY A 188 3.24 19.45 -13.04
CA GLY A 188 2.84 19.53 -14.44
C GLY A 188 3.93 20.05 -15.40
N ASP A 189 4.98 20.70 -14.87
CA ASP A 189 6.19 21.13 -15.59
C ASP A 189 7.34 20.11 -15.51
N GLY A 190 7.08 18.92 -15.00
CA GLY A 190 8.04 17.81 -14.95
C GLY A 190 9.02 17.85 -13.79
N LYS A 191 8.86 18.75 -12.81
CA LYS A 191 9.75 18.84 -11.65
C LYS A 191 9.32 17.89 -10.54
N ALA A 192 10.31 17.41 -9.78
CA ALA A 192 10.05 16.60 -8.59
C ALA A 192 9.33 17.42 -7.50
N ASN A 193 8.24 16.86 -6.99
CA ASN A 193 7.53 17.38 -5.83
C ASN A 193 8.34 17.10 -4.55
N PRO A 194 8.26 17.93 -3.50
CA PRO A 194 8.94 17.69 -2.22
C PRO A 194 8.72 16.30 -1.62
N ALA A 195 7.58 15.67 -1.83
CA ALA A 195 7.30 14.31 -1.38
C ALA A 195 8.21 13.26 -2.05
N MET A 196 8.59 13.44 -3.31
CA MET A 196 9.54 12.57 -3.99
C MET A 196 10.92 12.60 -3.32
N VAL A 197 11.36 13.81 -2.93
CA VAL A 197 12.63 13.97 -2.19
C VAL A 197 12.54 13.36 -0.81
N ALA A 198 11.39 13.49 -0.13
CA ALA A 198 11.15 12.91 1.19
C ALA A 198 11.24 11.37 1.15
N LEU A 199 10.62 10.73 0.17
CA LEU A 199 10.71 9.27 -0.04
C LEU A 199 12.13 8.81 -0.32
N GLY A 200 12.87 9.53 -1.18
CA GLY A 200 14.26 9.20 -1.51
C GLY A 200 15.23 9.35 -0.32
N LYS A 201 14.97 10.27 0.61
CA LYS A 201 15.76 10.40 1.85
C LYS A 201 15.41 9.29 2.86
N ALA A 202 14.20 8.81 2.83
CA ALA A 202 13.71 7.77 3.73
C ALA A 202 14.20 6.36 3.32
N SER A 203 14.68 6.18 2.10
CA SER A 203 15.24 4.91 1.61
C SER A 203 16.73 4.71 1.90
N ARG A 204 17.37 5.68 2.55
CA ARG A 204 18.78 5.62 3.02
C ARG A 204 18.82 5.37 4.52
#